data_7ca16e8cf99c909c7ac65b2633d37457
#
_entry.id   7ca16e8cf99c909c7ac65b2633d37457
#
_cell.length_a   1.000
_cell.length_b   1.000
_cell.length_c   1.000
_cell.angle_alpha   90.00
_cell.angle_beta   90.00
_cell.angle_gamma   90.00
#
_symmetry.space_group_name_H-M   'P 1'
#
loop_
_entity.id
_entity.type
_entity.pdbx_description
1 polymer ?
#
loop_
_entity_poly.entity_id
_entity_poly.type
_entity_poly.pdbx_seq_one_letter_code
_entity_poly.pdbx_strand_id
1 'polypeptide(L)'
;MKKWIYLLALIGTVGAYTASQSASNEEVIKERKKLMKANNKALKAIKAAAKTKDFATIETNATTLADNMKKLPSLFPKGSTAKDSRAKATIWKKWDSFTGRAESMQTVTEFLAESAREKNGELVAVMVKGIRCNDCHKPFRAPKQKKKKS
;
A
#
# COMPACT_ATOMS: atom_id res chain seq x y z
N MET A 1 -4.23 26.80 59.46
CA MET A 1 -3.29 27.56 58.62
C MET A 1 -2.58 26.57 57.68
N LYS A 2 -2.44 26.86 56.40
CA LYS A 2 -1.77 26.06 55.34
C LYS A 2 -2.52 24.86 54.77
N LYS A 3 -3.46 25.13 53.84
CA LYS A 3 -3.89 24.20 52.81
C LYS A 3 -4.26 25.01 51.54
N TRP A 4 -3.30 25.41 50.77
CA TRP A 4 -3.52 25.93 49.41
C TRP A 4 -2.15 25.93 48.72
N ILE A 5 -1.83 24.94 47.94
CA ILE A 5 -0.91 24.92 46.79
C ILE A 5 -0.89 23.48 46.28
N TYR A 6 -1.73 23.11 45.29
CA TYR A 6 -1.51 22.05 44.32
C TYR A 6 -2.66 22.09 43.29
N LEU A 7 -2.64 23.08 42.42
CA LEU A 7 -3.59 23.14 41.33
C LEU A 7 -3.04 23.99 40.19
N LEU A 8 -1.91 23.58 39.61
CA LEU A 8 -1.38 24.14 38.33
C LEU A 8 -0.26 23.25 37.78
N ALA A 9 -0.57 22.08 37.21
CA ALA A 9 0.36 21.32 36.36
C ALA A 9 -0.34 20.24 35.52
N LEU A 10 -1.35 20.58 34.71
CA LEU A 10 -2.00 19.60 33.80
C LEU A 10 -2.42 20.18 32.44
N ILE A 11 -1.73 21.18 31.90
CA ILE A 11 -2.08 21.78 30.59
C ILE A 11 -0.97 21.66 29.54
N GLY A 12 0.07 20.83 29.77
CA GLY A 12 1.24 20.81 28.86
C GLY A 12 1.42 19.62 27.91
N THR A 13 0.61 18.57 27.95
CA THR A 13 0.96 17.30 27.27
C THR A 13 0.16 16.96 25.99
N VAL A 14 -0.93 17.64 25.71
CA VAL A 14 -1.80 17.29 24.56
C VAL A 14 -1.21 17.76 23.22
N GLY A 15 -0.54 18.90 23.18
CA GLY A 15 0.00 19.47 21.95
C GLY A 15 1.17 18.69 21.35
N ALA A 16 2.04 18.13 22.18
CA ALA A 16 3.21 17.37 21.70
C ALA A 16 2.81 16.00 21.09
N TYR A 17 1.77 15.37 21.63
CA TYR A 17 1.27 14.07 21.13
C TYR A 17 0.63 14.18 19.74
N THR A 18 -0.12 15.24 19.50
CA THR A 18 -0.78 15.47 18.19
C THR A 18 0.21 15.80 17.08
N ALA A 19 1.26 16.56 17.36
CA ALA A 19 2.31 16.89 16.39
C ALA A 19 3.14 15.65 15.99
N SER A 20 3.50 14.80 16.95
CA SER A 20 4.22 13.55 16.71
C SER A 20 3.41 12.57 15.86
N GLN A 21 2.11 12.44 16.12
CA GLN A 21 1.21 11.56 15.35
C GLN A 21 1.03 12.06 13.91
N SER A 22 0.97 13.36 13.69
CA SER A 22 0.85 13.96 12.35
C SER A 22 2.10 13.70 11.52
N ALA A 23 3.29 13.92 12.06
CA ALA A 23 4.57 13.65 11.39
C ALA A 23 4.72 12.16 11.02
N SER A 24 4.36 11.25 11.94
CA SER A 24 4.34 9.80 11.68
C SER A 24 3.38 9.42 10.57
N ASN A 25 2.20 10.05 10.49
CA ASN A 25 1.23 9.80 9.44
C ASN A 25 1.72 10.25 8.05
N GLU A 26 2.39 11.40 7.96
CA GLU A 26 2.95 11.91 6.70
C GLU A 26 4.04 10.98 6.16
N GLU A 27 4.93 10.50 7.02
CA GLU A 27 5.99 9.56 6.65
C GLU A 27 5.41 8.24 6.13
N VAL A 28 4.47 7.65 6.83
CA VAL A 28 3.78 6.44 6.41
C VAL A 28 3.08 6.64 5.06
N ILE A 29 2.45 7.78 4.82
CA ILE A 29 1.80 8.09 3.55
C ILE A 29 2.83 8.24 2.43
N LYS A 30 4.00 8.82 2.70
CA LYS A 30 5.11 8.90 1.75
C LYS A 30 5.60 7.51 1.35
N GLU A 31 5.76 6.61 2.31
CA GLU A 31 6.14 5.21 2.04
C GLU A 31 5.08 4.45 1.24
N ARG A 32 3.77 4.62 1.53
CA ARG A 32 2.70 4.07 0.69
C ARG A 32 2.82 4.50 -0.77
N LYS A 33 3.05 5.81 -0.99
CA LYS A 33 3.19 6.37 -2.34
C LYS A 33 4.42 5.78 -3.05
N LYS A 34 5.53 5.61 -2.34
CA LYS A 34 6.76 5.00 -2.84
C LYS A 34 6.52 3.54 -3.23
N LEU A 35 5.93 2.76 -2.34
CA LEU A 35 5.58 1.36 -2.58
C LEU A 35 4.66 1.22 -3.80
N MET A 36 3.61 2.04 -3.92
CA MET A 36 2.70 2.01 -5.07
C MET A 36 3.36 2.42 -6.39
N LYS A 37 4.36 3.31 -6.36
CA LYS A 37 5.17 3.63 -7.53
C LYS A 37 6.04 2.43 -7.94
N ALA A 38 6.67 1.76 -6.98
CA ALA A 38 7.46 0.56 -7.21
C ALA A 38 6.60 -0.56 -7.81
N ASN A 39 5.41 -0.81 -7.28
CA ASN A 39 4.47 -1.79 -7.81
C ASN A 39 4.06 -1.49 -9.26
N ASN A 40 3.79 -0.23 -9.56
CA ASN A 40 3.46 0.15 -10.94
C ASN A 40 4.65 -0.06 -11.91
N LYS A 41 5.88 0.21 -11.46
CA LYS A 41 7.10 -0.05 -12.24
C LYS A 41 7.27 -1.56 -12.47
N ALA A 42 7.16 -2.36 -11.42
CA ALA A 42 7.29 -3.82 -11.49
C ALA A 42 6.23 -4.44 -12.43
N LEU A 43 4.96 -4.02 -12.29
CA LEU A 43 3.89 -4.52 -13.18
C LEU A 43 4.11 -4.16 -14.65
N LYS A 44 4.64 -2.96 -14.94
CA LYS A 44 4.98 -2.58 -16.32
C LYS A 44 6.12 -3.45 -16.87
N ALA A 45 7.14 -3.71 -16.06
CA ALA A 45 8.24 -4.59 -16.43
C ALA A 45 7.77 -6.02 -16.70
N ILE A 46 6.92 -6.59 -15.82
CA ILE A 46 6.31 -7.91 -16.02
C ILE A 46 5.55 -7.97 -17.35
N LYS A 47 4.70 -6.97 -17.62
CA LYS A 47 3.91 -6.94 -18.87
C LYS A 47 4.76 -6.80 -20.13
N ALA A 48 5.88 -6.11 -20.07
CA ALA A 48 6.83 -6.00 -21.16
C ALA A 48 7.56 -7.34 -21.37
N ALA A 49 8.13 -7.89 -20.30
CA ALA A 49 8.89 -9.13 -20.29
C ALA A 49 8.05 -10.36 -20.70
N ALA A 50 6.75 -10.36 -20.37
CA ALA A 50 5.85 -11.43 -20.79
C ALA A 50 5.67 -11.52 -22.32
N LYS A 51 5.83 -10.41 -23.05
CA LYS A 51 5.76 -10.39 -24.52
C LYS A 51 6.99 -11.04 -25.16
N THR A 52 8.13 -10.95 -24.51
CA THR A 52 9.42 -11.47 -24.99
C THR A 52 9.83 -12.77 -24.32
N LYS A 53 8.99 -13.29 -23.41
CA LYS A 53 9.28 -14.47 -22.57
C LYS A 53 10.56 -14.32 -21.74
N ASP A 54 10.87 -13.09 -21.30
CA ASP A 54 11.98 -12.81 -20.37
C ASP A 54 11.55 -13.23 -18.95
N PHE A 55 11.68 -14.51 -18.67
CA PHE A 55 11.25 -15.10 -17.41
C PHE A 55 12.03 -14.59 -16.21
N ALA A 56 13.30 -14.25 -16.33
CA ALA A 56 14.12 -13.71 -15.26
C ALA A 56 13.61 -12.33 -14.80
N THR A 57 13.27 -11.46 -15.75
CA THR A 57 12.65 -10.16 -15.45
C THR A 57 11.27 -10.32 -14.81
N ILE A 58 10.47 -11.30 -15.26
CA ILE A 58 9.15 -11.59 -14.67
C ILE A 58 9.31 -12.06 -13.23
N GLU A 59 10.16 -13.05 -12.96
CA GLU A 59 10.42 -13.58 -11.62
C GLU A 59 10.82 -12.47 -10.65
N THR A 60 11.85 -11.69 -10.99
CA THR A 60 12.37 -10.60 -10.14
C THR A 60 11.28 -9.58 -9.79
N ASN A 61 10.49 -9.16 -10.77
CA ASN A 61 9.46 -8.14 -10.55
C ASN A 61 8.21 -8.70 -9.88
N ALA A 62 7.86 -9.95 -10.09
CA ALA A 62 6.77 -10.63 -9.40
C ALA A 62 7.10 -10.83 -7.92
N THR A 63 8.32 -11.24 -7.58
CA THR A 63 8.82 -11.29 -6.20
C THR A 63 8.75 -9.91 -5.52
N THR A 64 9.19 -8.86 -6.22
CA THR A 64 9.06 -7.48 -5.72
C THR A 64 7.60 -7.11 -5.42
N LEU A 65 6.66 -7.50 -6.27
CA LEU A 65 5.22 -7.26 -6.00
C LEU A 65 4.74 -8.03 -4.79
N ALA A 66 5.12 -9.29 -4.63
CA ALA A 66 4.74 -10.14 -3.50
C ALA A 66 5.23 -9.53 -2.17
N ASP A 67 6.50 -9.18 -2.09
CA ASP A 67 7.10 -8.54 -0.90
C ASP A 67 6.43 -7.22 -0.55
N ASN A 68 6.11 -6.41 -1.55
CA ASN A 68 5.40 -5.16 -1.36
C ASN A 68 3.96 -5.38 -0.87
N MET A 69 3.27 -6.42 -1.33
CA MET A 69 1.92 -6.75 -0.87
C MET A 69 1.94 -7.26 0.57
N LYS A 70 2.90 -8.08 0.94
CA LYS A 70 3.14 -8.52 2.33
C LYS A 70 3.35 -7.32 3.26
N LYS A 71 4.14 -6.34 2.83
CA LYS A 71 4.42 -5.11 3.60
C LYS A 71 3.23 -4.14 3.65
N LEU A 72 2.33 -4.19 2.66
CA LEU A 72 1.30 -3.15 2.47
C LEU A 72 0.44 -2.86 3.71
N PRO A 73 -0.10 -3.86 4.46
CA PRO A 73 -0.95 -3.58 5.60
C PRO A 73 -0.27 -2.75 6.69
N SER A 74 1.01 -2.98 6.98
CA SER A 74 1.76 -2.24 8.00
C SER A 74 1.90 -0.75 7.71
N LEU A 75 1.73 -0.36 6.45
CA LEU A 75 1.74 1.04 6.02
C LEU A 75 0.38 1.74 6.17
N PHE A 76 -0.63 1.08 6.80
CA PHE A 76 -1.96 1.64 7.03
C PHE A 76 -2.36 1.62 8.50
N PRO A 77 -1.54 2.17 9.44
CA PRO A 77 -1.95 2.29 10.82
C PRO A 77 -3.29 3.03 10.90
N LYS A 78 -4.08 2.71 11.94
CA LYS A 78 -5.45 3.20 12.12
C LYS A 78 -5.50 4.73 12.02
N GLY A 79 -6.36 5.25 11.14
CA GLY A 79 -6.58 6.69 11.00
C GLY A 79 -5.46 7.45 10.28
N SER A 80 -4.45 6.79 9.69
CA SER A 80 -3.34 7.43 8.98
C SER A 80 -3.80 8.07 7.66
N THR A 81 -4.39 9.25 7.75
CA THR A 81 -4.85 10.09 6.63
C THR A 81 -4.12 11.44 6.61
N ALA A 82 -4.01 12.06 5.44
CA ALA A 82 -3.56 13.42 5.25
C ALA A 82 -4.27 14.02 4.02
N LYS A 83 -4.18 15.33 3.86
CA LYS A 83 -4.87 16.09 2.78
C LYS A 83 -4.60 15.53 1.38
N ASP A 84 -3.40 15.04 1.13
CA ASP A 84 -2.99 14.49 -0.16
C ASP A 84 -3.04 12.95 -0.22
N SER A 85 -3.55 12.31 0.81
CA SER A 85 -3.83 10.88 0.84
C SER A 85 -5.14 10.58 0.10
N ARG A 86 -5.10 9.54 -0.73
CA ARG A 86 -6.29 9.04 -1.42
C ARG A 86 -6.87 7.78 -0.76
N ALA A 87 -6.33 7.38 0.38
CA ALA A 87 -6.85 6.28 1.17
C ALA A 87 -8.25 6.63 1.70
N LYS A 88 -9.23 5.77 1.45
CA LYS A 88 -10.57 5.94 2.00
C LYS A 88 -10.66 5.41 3.42
N ALA A 89 -11.48 6.01 4.27
CA ALA A 89 -11.77 5.51 5.62
C ALA A 89 -12.33 4.07 5.63
N THR A 90 -12.85 3.60 4.50
CA THR A 90 -13.31 2.23 4.28
C THR A 90 -12.22 1.19 4.55
N ILE A 91 -10.93 1.52 4.38
CA ILE A 91 -9.80 0.64 4.69
C ILE A 91 -9.90 0.15 6.13
N TRP A 92 -10.02 1.07 7.08
CA TRP A 92 -10.05 0.74 8.52
C TRP A 92 -11.40 0.21 9.01
N LYS A 93 -12.49 0.52 8.27
CA LYS A 93 -13.82 -0.03 8.55
C LYS A 93 -13.98 -1.47 8.05
N LYS A 94 -13.23 -1.85 7.02
CA LYS A 94 -13.26 -3.18 6.38
C LYS A 94 -11.85 -3.75 6.29
N TRP A 95 -11.17 -3.77 7.44
CA TRP A 95 -9.75 -4.12 7.53
C TRP A 95 -9.46 -5.51 6.96
N ASP A 96 -10.25 -6.51 7.36
CA ASP A 96 -10.06 -7.90 6.89
C ASP A 96 -10.22 -8.02 5.36
N SER A 97 -11.18 -7.27 4.80
CA SER A 97 -11.32 -7.21 3.33
C SER A 97 -10.16 -6.51 2.65
N PHE A 98 -9.53 -5.52 3.30
CA PHE A 98 -8.37 -4.83 2.77
C PHE A 98 -7.12 -5.72 2.83
N THR A 99 -6.84 -6.35 3.96
CA THR A 99 -5.71 -7.27 4.14
C THR A 99 -5.85 -8.51 3.29
N GLY A 100 -7.03 -9.13 3.23
CA GLY A 100 -7.28 -10.30 2.39
C GLY A 100 -7.06 -10.04 0.90
N ARG A 101 -7.29 -8.79 0.41
CA ARG A 101 -6.94 -8.42 -0.97
C ARG A 101 -5.44 -8.24 -1.17
N ALA A 102 -4.71 -7.76 -0.17
CA ALA A 102 -3.26 -7.68 -0.20
C ALA A 102 -2.65 -9.09 -0.22
N GLU A 103 -3.14 -10.00 0.63
CA GLU A 103 -2.73 -11.40 0.70
C GLU A 103 -3.03 -12.15 -0.62
N SER A 104 -4.23 -11.97 -1.17
CA SER A 104 -4.57 -12.57 -2.48
C SER A 104 -3.63 -12.09 -3.58
N MET A 105 -3.27 -10.81 -3.61
CA MET A 105 -2.33 -10.29 -4.59
C MET A 105 -0.90 -10.79 -4.33
N GLN A 106 -0.49 -10.92 -3.08
CA GLN A 106 0.78 -11.54 -2.69
C GLN A 106 0.85 -12.96 -3.26
N THR A 107 -0.13 -13.80 -2.95
CA THR A 107 -0.19 -15.20 -3.42
C THR A 107 -0.13 -15.29 -4.95
N VAL A 108 -0.92 -14.49 -5.66
CA VAL A 108 -0.91 -14.47 -7.13
C VAL A 108 0.46 -14.09 -7.67
N THR A 109 1.15 -13.15 -7.05
CA THR A 109 2.47 -12.72 -7.53
C THR A 109 3.59 -13.66 -7.13
N GLU A 110 3.47 -14.39 -6.01
CA GLU A 110 4.35 -15.50 -5.65
C GLU A 110 4.25 -16.65 -6.67
N PHE A 111 3.04 -17.06 -7.02
CA PHE A 111 2.81 -18.07 -8.07
C PHE A 111 3.32 -17.62 -9.44
N LEU A 112 3.19 -16.34 -9.76
CA LEU A 112 3.75 -15.82 -11.00
C LEU A 112 5.27 -15.90 -11.01
N ALA A 113 5.94 -15.59 -9.88
CA ALA A 113 7.38 -15.70 -9.76
C ALA A 113 7.84 -17.16 -9.92
N GLU A 114 7.15 -18.11 -9.28
CA GLU A 114 7.40 -19.53 -9.40
C GLU A 114 7.25 -20.01 -10.85
N SER A 115 6.09 -19.68 -11.47
CA SER A 115 5.83 -20.04 -12.87
C SER A 115 6.87 -19.49 -13.86
N ALA A 116 7.41 -18.31 -13.57
CA ALA A 116 8.48 -17.70 -14.35
C ALA A 116 9.81 -18.43 -14.13
N ARG A 117 10.11 -18.83 -12.90
CA ARG A 117 11.31 -19.64 -12.56
C ARG A 117 11.29 -20.97 -13.32
N GLU A 118 10.13 -21.62 -13.38
CA GLU A 118 9.90 -22.87 -14.14
C GLU A 118 9.81 -22.65 -15.65
N LYS A 119 9.86 -21.41 -16.13
CA LYS A 119 9.70 -21.02 -17.55
C LYS A 119 8.38 -21.50 -18.14
N ASN A 120 7.32 -21.63 -17.33
CA ASN A 120 5.99 -22.01 -17.75
C ASN A 120 5.26 -20.82 -18.40
N GLY A 121 5.48 -20.64 -19.70
CA GLY A 121 4.97 -19.48 -20.44
C GLY A 121 3.45 -19.39 -20.50
N GLU A 122 2.72 -20.52 -20.51
CA GLU A 122 1.25 -20.54 -20.52
C GLU A 122 0.70 -20.02 -19.19
N LEU A 123 1.21 -20.54 -18.08
CA LEU A 123 0.78 -20.14 -16.75
C LEU A 123 1.12 -18.67 -16.48
N VAL A 124 2.34 -18.23 -16.86
CA VAL A 124 2.74 -16.83 -16.81
C VAL A 124 1.75 -15.93 -17.58
N ALA A 125 1.36 -16.31 -18.80
CA ALA A 125 0.45 -15.52 -19.62
C ALA A 125 -0.94 -15.37 -18.97
N VAL A 126 -1.46 -16.44 -18.37
CA VAL A 126 -2.74 -16.44 -17.64
C VAL A 126 -2.65 -15.55 -16.40
N MET A 127 -1.59 -15.71 -15.60
CA MET A 127 -1.44 -14.98 -14.35
C MET A 127 -1.21 -13.48 -14.55
N VAL A 128 -0.43 -13.08 -15.56
CA VAL A 128 -0.21 -11.66 -15.89
C VAL A 128 -1.52 -10.97 -16.28
N LYS A 129 -2.42 -11.66 -16.99
CA LYS A 129 -3.78 -11.17 -17.30
C LYS A 129 -4.65 -11.07 -16.04
N GLY A 130 -4.44 -11.97 -15.07
CA GLY A 130 -5.17 -12.04 -13.80
C GLY A 130 -4.82 -10.93 -12.80
N ILE A 131 -3.71 -10.20 -12.95
CA ILE A 131 -3.33 -9.11 -12.04
C ILE A 131 -4.27 -7.91 -12.19
N ARG A 132 -5.17 -7.73 -11.23
CA ARG A 132 -6.26 -6.74 -11.26
C ARG A 132 -6.14 -5.72 -10.13
N CYS A 133 -5.31 -4.70 -10.31
CA CYS A 133 -5.09 -3.64 -9.32
C CYS A 133 -6.38 -2.91 -8.90
N ASN A 134 -7.38 -2.85 -9.78
CA ASN A 134 -8.65 -2.17 -9.50
C ASN A 134 -9.51 -2.90 -8.47
N ASP A 135 -9.34 -4.18 -8.26
CA ASP A 135 -10.13 -4.95 -7.28
C ASP A 135 -9.85 -4.45 -5.85
N CYS A 136 -8.62 -3.99 -5.57
CA CYS A 136 -8.29 -3.30 -4.33
C CYS A 136 -8.54 -1.77 -4.42
N HIS A 137 -8.14 -1.13 -5.51
CA HIS A 137 -8.22 0.34 -5.61
C HIS A 137 -9.65 0.88 -5.64
N LYS A 138 -10.59 0.23 -6.30
CA LYS A 138 -11.98 0.70 -6.41
C LYS A 138 -12.67 0.90 -5.06
N PRO A 139 -12.65 -0.05 -4.11
CA PRO A 139 -13.25 0.13 -2.80
C PRO A 139 -12.43 1.01 -1.85
N PHE A 140 -11.10 1.04 -1.95
CA PHE A 140 -10.20 1.58 -0.93
C PHE A 140 -9.45 2.85 -1.32
N ARG A 141 -9.50 3.30 -2.58
CA ARG A 141 -8.81 4.49 -3.05
C ARG A 141 -9.79 5.50 -3.69
N ALA A 142 -9.73 6.75 -3.26
CA ALA A 142 -10.49 7.83 -3.88
C ALA A 142 -9.99 8.15 -5.31
N PRO A 143 -10.86 8.59 -6.24
CA PRO A 143 -10.45 9.06 -7.56
C PRO A 143 -9.48 10.25 -7.46
N LYS A 144 -8.70 10.49 -8.50
CA LYS A 144 -7.91 11.73 -8.58
C LYS A 144 -8.86 12.92 -8.68
N GLN A 145 -8.64 13.92 -7.83
CA GLN A 145 -9.30 15.20 -8.03
C GLN A 145 -8.81 15.81 -9.36
N LYS A 146 -9.74 16.17 -10.22
CA LYS A 146 -9.40 16.95 -11.42
C LYS A 146 -8.88 18.30 -10.94
N LYS A 147 -7.65 18.67 -11.31
CA LYS A 147 -7.22 20.07 -11.15
C LYS A 147 -8.24 20.94 -11.87
N LYS A 148 -8.92 21.84 -11.16
CA LYS A 148 -9.66 22.92 -11.82
C LYS A 148 -8.64 23.66 -12.68
N LYS A 149 -8.86 23.69 -13.99
CA LYS A 149 -8.13 24.60 -14.85
C LYS A 149 -8.57 26.01 -14.41
N SER A 150 -7.67 26.75 -13.78
CA SER A 150 -7.79 28.19 -13.60
C SER A 150 -7.54 28.87 -14.91
#